data_ac9242d7c984a2748d5e2909e67cf276
#
_entry.id   ac9242d7c984a2748d5e2909e67cf276
#
_cell.length_a   1.000
_cell.length_b   1.000
_cell.length_c   1.000
_cell.angle_alpha   90.00
_cell.angle_beta   90.00
_cell.angle_gamma   90.00
#
_symmetry.space_group_name_H-M   'P 1'
#
loop_
_entity.id
_entity.type
_entity.pdbx_description
1 polymer ?
#
loop_
_entity_poly.entity_id
_entity_poly.type
_entity_poly.pdbx_seq_one_letter_code
_entity_poly.pdbx_strand_id
1 'polypeptide(L)'
;MIPKCDGRANIGLVTEDKPRTKKALDEFIEHTHFKGLNQNLPSWKKKGNPAFGGTIPISGPHENTHYDGLMLIGDAAGFTSPLFEGGSHLALKSAVFAAQTAAKAISDDDLSSEKLSQYPELWKAEFPPYDKILKGKNALFELSDEEMSVMAQCFPDEMSDMGFSGKAFVGLKLLYRSPGLYAKNIIRAMLAFGYSRAKYY
;
A
#
# COMPACT_ATOMS: atom_id res chain seq x y z
N MET A 1 -11.17 -2.52 -8.41
CA MET A 1 -12.05 -1.74 -9.30
C MET A 1 -12.46 -0.45 -8.61
N ILE A 2 -12.31 0.69 -9.29
CA ILE A 2 -12.65 2.03 -8.76
C ILE A 2 -13.76 2.60 -9.63
N PRO A 3 -14.99 2.78 -9.09
CA PRO A 3 -16.10 3.34 -9.85
C PRO A 3 -15.83 4.82 -10.20
N LYS A 4 -16.29 5.23 -11.35
CA LYS A 4 -16.25 6.61 -11.87
C LYS A 4 -17.68 7.08 -12.17
N CYS A 5 -17.83 8.39 -12.45
CA CYS A 5 -19.09 8.91 -12.97
C CYS A 5 -19.45 8.25 -14.30
N ASP A 6 -20.71 8.35 -14.70
CA ASP A 6 -21.24 7.89 -16.00
C ASP A 6 -21.13 6.38 -16.22
N GLY A 7 -21.23 5.57 -15.17
CA GLY A 7 -21.20 4.11 -15.26
C GLY A 7 -19.87 3.53 -15.71
N ARG A 8 -18.79 4.31 -15.65
CA ARG A 8 -17.42 3.85 -15.92
C ARG A 8 -16.72 3.37 -14.66
N ALA A 9 -15.67 2.58 -14.82
CA ALA A 9 -14.78 2.18 -13.73
C ALA A 9 -13.33 2.10 -14.23
N ASN A 10 -12.40 2.39 -13.34
CA ASN A 10 -11.00 2.01 -13.53
C ASN A 10 -10.83 0.60 -12.95
N ILE A 11 -10.20 -0.26 -13.73
CA ILE A 11 -9.86 -1.62 -13.33
C ILE A 11 -8.34 -1.71 -13.37
N GLY A 12 -7.76 -2.15 -12.28
CA GLY A 12 -6.32 -2.34 -12.17
C GLY A 12 -6.00 -3.62 -11.42
N LEU A 13 -4.83 -4.15 -11.68
CA LEU A 13 -4.20 -5.25 -10.98
C LEU A 13 -2.81 -4.81 -10.56
N VAL A 14 -2.43 -5.11 -9.33
CA VAL A 14 -1.07 -4.99 -8.83
C VAL A 14 -0.54 -6.40 -8.59
N THR A 15 0.68 -6.66 -9.02
CA THR A 15 1.33 -7.97 -8.88
C THR A 15 2.84 -7.82 -8.81
N GLU A 16 3.49 -8.72 -8.11
CA GLU A 16 4.96 -8.83 -8.09
C GLU A 16 5.48 -9.61 -9.31
N ASP A 17 4.64 -10.38 -10.00
CA ASP A 17 4.95 -11.09 -11.23
C ASP A 17 4.87 -10.18 -12.46
N LYS A 18 5.89 -9.36 -12.66
CA LYS A 18 5.96 -8.36 -13.75
C LYS A 18 5.70 -8.94 -15.15
N PRO A 19 6.27 -10.10 -15.57
CA PRO A 19 6.05 -10.67 -16.90
C PRO A 19 4.60 -11.03 -17.17
N ARG A 20 3.83 -11.39 -16.15
CA ARG A 20 2.46 -11.85 -16.26
C ARG A 20 1.40 -10.76 -16.04
N THR A 21 1.80 -9.55 -15.66
CA THR A 21 0.87 -8.48 -15.25
C THR A 21 -0.27 -8.26 -16.22
N LYS A 22 0.02 -8.12 -17.52
CA LYS A 22 -1.00 -7.89 -18.53
C LYS A 22 -1.92 -9.10 -18.68
N LYS A 23 -1.35 -10.31 -18.74
CA LYS A 23 -2.12 -11.55 -18.86
C LYS A 23 -3.02 -11.74 -17.64
N ALA A 24 -2.51 -11.52 -16.44
CA ALA A 24 -3.27 -11.63 -15.20
C ALA A 24 -4.42 -10.61 -15.13
N LEU A 25 -4.23 -9.38 -15.64
CA LEU A 25 -5.32 -8.41 -15.76
C LEU A 25 -6.40 -8.85 -16.73
N ASP A 26 -6.02 -9.37 -17.89
CA ASP A 26 -6.94 -9.90 -18.89
C ASP A 26 -7.74 -11.08 -18.33
N GLU A 27 -7.07 -12.04 -17.70
CA GLU A 27 -7.68 -13.19 -17.01
C GLU A 27 -8.63 -12.74 -15.88
N PHE A 28 -8.24 -11.76 -15.07
CA PHE A 28 -9.10 -11.21 -14.02
C PHE A 28 -10.39 -10.62 -14.62
N ILE A 29 -10.31 -9.84 -15.70
CA ILE A 29 -11.48 -9.23 -16.34
C ILE A 29 -12.38 -10.30 -16.95
N GLU A 30 -11.82 -11.36 -17.55
CA GLU A 30 -12.56 -12.44 -18.21
C GLU A 30 -13.29 -13.36 -17.21
N HIS A 31 -12.68 -13.64 -16.07
CA HIS A 31 -13.17 -14.62 -15.09
C HIS A 31 -13.77 -14.00 -13.82
N THR A 32 -13.79 -12.68 -13.71
CA THR A 32 -14.37 -12.03 -12.53
C THR A 32 -15.87 -12.26 -12.38
N HIS A 33 -16.30 -12.44 -11.16
CA HIS A 33 -17.72 -12.57 -10.80
C HIS A 33 -18.45 -11.21 -10.66
N PHE A 34 -17.77 -10.10 -10.87
CA PHE A 34 -18.41 -8.78 -10.84
C PHE A 34 -19.36 -8.61 -12.03
N LYS A 35 -20.67 -8.54 -11.73
CA LYS A 35 -21.70 -8.37 -12.74
C LYS A 35 -21.42 -7.16 -13.64
N GLY A 36 -21.52 -7.36 -14.94
CA GLY A 36 -21.37 -6.31 -15.95
C GLY A 36 -19.92 -6.02 -16.38
N LEU A 37 -18.91 -6.54 -15.70
CA LEU A 37 -17.52 -6.30 -16.08
C LEU A 37 -17.14 -7.10 -17.34
N ASN A 38 -17.30 -8.41 -17.28
CA ASN A 38 -17.04 -9.31 -18.41
C ASN A 38 -18.02 -9.12 -19.60
N GLN A 39 -19.26 -8.70 -19.33
CA GLN A 39 -20.25 -8.41 -20.38
C GLN A 39 -19.84 -7.23 -21.27
N ASN A 40 -19.09 -6.27 -20.74
CA ASN A 40 -18.63 -5.08 -21.45
C ASN A 40 -17.22 -5.21 -22.05
N LEU A 41 -16.54 -6.34 -21.81
CA LEU A 41 -15.18 -6.60 -22.29
C LEU A 41 -15.03 -6.47 -23.81
N PRO A 42 -15.95 -6.98 -24.66
CA PRO A 42 -15.84 -6.80 -26.11
C PRO A 42 -15.84 -5.34 -26.54
N SER A 43 -16.64 -4.49 -25.90
CA SER A 43 -16.71 -3.07 -26.21
C SER A 43 -15.46 -2.31 -25.74
N TRP A 44 -14.87 -2.72 -24.64
CA TRP A 44 -13.62 -2.17 -24.14
C TRP A 44 -12.44 -2.51 -25.05
N LYS A 45 -12.30 -3.78 -25.44
CA LYS A 45 -11.28 -4.23 -26.42
C LYS A 45 -11.44 -3.54 -27.78
N LYS A 46 -12.68 -3.34 -28.25
CA LYS A 46 -12.95 -2.64 -29.51
C LYS A 46 -12.61 -1.15 -29.49
N LYS A 47 -12.70 -0.49 -28.34
CA LYS A 47 -12.38 0.95 -28.20
C LYS A 47 -10.89 1.24 -28.20
N GLY A 48 -10.02 0.20 -28.28
CA GLY A 48 -8.57 0.39 -28.33
C GLY A 48 -7.98 1.05 -27.08
N ASN A 49 -8.63 0.90 -25.92
CA ASN A 49 -8.09 1.42 -24.66
C ASN A 49 -6.90 0.56 -24.23
N PRO A 50 -5.66 0.97 -24.44
CA PRO A 50 -4.52 0.19 -24.01
C PRO A 50 -4.48 0.15 -22.48
N ALA A 51 -4.20 -1.02 -21.91
CA ALA A 51 -3.79 -1.09 -20.52
C ALA A 51 -2.46 -0.33 -20.38
N PHE A 52 -2.37 0.53 -19.37
CA PHE A 52 -1.13 1.20 -19.03
C PHE A 52 -0.76 0.85 -17.58
N GLY A 53 0.50 0.93 -17.26
CA GLY A 53 0.97 0.59 -15.93
C GLY A 53 2.41 1.05 -15.70
N GLY A 54 2.86 0.88 -14.47
CA GLY A 54 4.19 1.23 -14.03
C GLY A 54 4.65 0.35 -12.88
N THR A 55 5.84 0.59 -12.39
CA THR A 55 6.37 -0.05 -11.20
C THR A 55 6.11 0.83 -9.97
N ILE A 56 5.61 0.23 -8.90
CA ILE A 56 5.40 0.89 -7.62
C ILE A 56 6.50 0.41 -6.65
N PRO A 57 7.23 1.32 -5.98
CA PRO A 57 8.24 0.95 -5.00
C PRO A 57 7.55 0.53 -3.69
N ILE A 58 7.60 -0.76 -3.36
CA ILE A 58 6.95 -1.31 -2.16
C ILE A 58 7.93 -1.82 -1.11
N SER A 59 9.24 -1.64 -1.34
CA SER A 59 10.28 -2.08 -0.41
C SER A 59 10.51 -1.13 0.78
N GLY A 60 9.83 0.02 0.79
CA GLY A 60 10.03 1.09 1.75
C GLY A 60 11.02 2.15 1.27
N PRO A 61 11.31 3.14 2.13
CA PRO A 61 12.16 4.27 1.79
C PRO A 61 13.59 3.86 1.42
N HIS A 62 14.20 4.64 0.52
CA HIS A 62 15.63 4.59 0.32
C HIS A 62 16.37 4.92 1.62
N GLU A 63 17.52 4.30 1.81
CA GLU A 63 18.37 4.54 2.98
C GLU A 63 18.75 6.04 3.07
N ASN A 64 19.10 6.62 1.95
CA ASN A 64 19.41 8.05 1.82
C ASN A 64 18.33 8.73 0.95
N THR A 65 17.63 9.70 1.54
CA THR A 65 16.59 10.48 0.86
C THR A 65 17.01 11.93 0.58
N HIS A 66 18.28 12.28 0.87
CA HIS A 66 18.84 13.61 0.62
C HIS A 66 20.34 13.52 0.29
N TYR A 67 20.82 14.50 -0.45
CA TYR A 67 22.21 14.70 -0.87
C TYR A 67 22.44 16.20 -1.04
N ASP A 68 23.67 16.64 -1.37
CA ASP A 68 23.93 18.04 -1.65
C ASP A 68 23.00 18.56 -2.78
N GLY A 69 22.19 19.56 -2.46
CA GLY A 69 21.25 20.17 -3.38
C GLY A 69 20.05 19.30 -3.80
N LEU A 70 19.84 18.12 -3.21
CA LEU A 70 18.82 17.16 -3.63
C LEU A 70 18.06 16.55 -2.45
N MET A 71 16.74 16.47 -2.57
CA MET A 71 15.86 15.66 -1.70
C MET A 71 14.92 14.82 -2.56
N LEU A 72 14.76 13.54 -2.22
CA LEU A 72 13.83 12.62 -2.85
C LEU A 72 12.49 12.68 -2.12
N ILE A 73 11.38 12.74 -2.86
CA ILE A 73 10.01 12.78 -2.32
C ILE A 73 9.12 11.72 -2.97
N GLY A 74 8.03 11.37 -2.32
CA GLY A 74 7.04 10.43 -2.86
C GLY A 74 7.64 9.09 -3.29
N ASP A 75 7.19 8.57 -4.41
CA ASP A 75 7.63 7.28 -4.96
C ASP A 75 9.13 7.27 -5.27
N ALA A 76 9.73 8.39 -5.66
CA ALA A 76 11.18 8.51 -5.88
C ALA A 76 11.99 8.26 -4.60
N ALA A 77 11.40 8.54 -3.43
CA ALA A 77 11.98 8.24 -2.13
C ALA A 77 11.57 6.85 -1.59
N GLY A 78 10.71 6.13 -2.29
CA GLY A 78 10.12 4.87 -1.82
C GLY A 78 9.00 5.05 -0.80
N PHE A 79 8.35 6.22 -0.75
CA PHE A 79 7.27 6.51 0.20
C PHE A 79 5.92 5.98 -0.28
N THR A 80 5.84 4.68 -0.47
CA THR A 80 4.61 3.97 -0.82
C THR A 80 4.32 2.93 0.25
N SER A 81 3.05 2.77 0.61
CA SER A 81 2.67 1.72 1.56
C SER A 81 3.00 0.34 1.01
N PRO A 82 3.80 -0.48 1.70
CA PRO A 82 4.10 -1.83 1.23
C PRO A 82 2.88 -2.74 1.13
N LEU A 83 1.84 -2.49 1.93
CA LEU A 83 0.65 -3.35 2.03
C LEU A 83 -0.50 -2.90 1.12
N PHE A 84 -0.79 -1.59 1.09
CA PHE A 84 -1.93 -1.05 0.33
C PHE A 84 -1.51 -0.29 -0.93
N GLU A 85 -0.20 -0.15 -1.15
CA GLU A 85 0.39 0.47 -2.35
C GLU A 85 -0.08 1.93 -2.60
N GLY A 86 -0.69 2.53 -1.58
CA GLY A 86 -1.05 3.94 -1.56
C GLY A 86 0.16 4.82 -1.26
N GLY A 87 0.40 5.86 -2.05
CA GLY A 87 1.53 6.77 -1.90
C GLY A 87 1.15 8.25 -1.90
N SER A 88 -0.05 8.62 -2.36
CA SER A 88 -0.43 10.02 -2.59
C SER A 88 -0.32 10.89 -1.34
N HIS A 89 -0.81 10.42 -0.19
CA HIS A 89 -0.72 11.17 1.07
C HIS A 89 0.74 11.34 1.52
N LEU A 90 1.54 10.28 1.43
CA LEU A 90 2.96 10.34 1.81
C LEU A 90 3.77 11.21 0.86
N ALA A 91 3.44 11.20 -0.45
CA ALA A 91 4.08 12.07 -1.44
C ALA A 91 3.80 13.54 -1.12
N LEU A 92 2.55 13.91 -0.85
CA LEU A 92 2.17 15.27 -0.47
C LEU A 92 2.86 15.71 0.84
N LYS A 93 2.87 14.84 1.84
CA LYS A 93 3.49 15.12 3.14
C LYS A 93 5.00 15.26 3.04
N SER A 94 5.67 14.38 2.30
CA SER A 94 7.10 14.48 2.05
C SER A 94 7.47 15.75 1.27
N ALA A 95 6.63 16.17 0.32
CA ALA A 95 6.81 17.42 -0.41
C ALA A 95 6.76 18.65 0.52
N VAL A 96 5.84 18.66 1.50
CA VAL A 96 5.77 19.73 2.51
C VAL A 96 7.05 19.78 3.35
N PHE A 97 7.55 18.64 3.83
CA PHE A 97 8.78 18.58 4.60
C PHE A 97 10.01 19.01 3.79
N ALA A 98 10.08 18.55 2.54
CA ALA A 98 11.15 18.96 1.63
C ALA A 98 11.10 20.47 1.35
N ALA A 99 9.93 21.05 1.10
CA ALA A 99 9.77 22.49 0.87
C ALA A 99 10.18 23.32 2.09
N GLN A 100 9.81 22.90 3.30
CA GLN A 100 10.21 23.57 4.54
C GLN A 100 11.73 23.55 4.73
N THR A 101 12.35 22.40 4.49
CA THR A 101 13.81 22.22 4.60
C THR A 101 14.53 23.05 3.52
N ALA A 102 14.06 22.99 2.27
CA ALA A 102 14.64 23.76 1.16
C ALA A 102 14.55 25.27 1.39
N ALA A 103 13.40 25.78 1.83
CA ALA A 103 13.23 27.20 2.10
C ALA A 103 14.25 27.72 3.12
N LYS A 104 14.49 26.93 4.19
CA LYS A 104 15.48 27.28 5.21
C LYS A 104 16.92 27.19 4.66
N ALA A 105 17.23 26.14 3.92
CA ALA A 105 18.56 25.93 3.33
C ALA A 105 18.92 27.05 2.33
N ILE A 106 17.95 27.46 1.49
CA ILE A 106 18.11 28.58 0.55
C ILE A 106 18.29 29.91 1.28
N SER A 107 17.52 30.17 2.35
CA SER A 107 17.69 31.37 3.16
C SER A 107 19.05 31.47 3.82
N ASP A 108 19.64 30.35 4.18
CA ASP A 108 20.95 30.26 4.83
C ASP A 108 22.10 30.16 3.80
N ASP A 109 21.79 30.18 2.48
CA ASP A 109 22.72 29.97 1.36
C ASP A 109 23.57 28.70 1.49
N ASP A 110 22.97 27.65 2.07
CA ASP A 110 23.63 26.37 2.33
C ASP A 110 22.73 25.20 1.91
N LEU A 111 23.10 24.55 0.80
CA LEU A 111 22.39 23.38 0.25
C LEU A 111 23.14 22.06 0.48
N SER A 112 24.08 22.05 1.42
CA SER A 112 24.82 20.83 1.77
C SER A 112 23.90 19.73 2.28
N SER A 113 24.34 18.49 2.14
CA SER A 113 23.65 17.32 2.68
C SER A 113 23.48 17.43 4.20
N GLU A 114 24.46 18.03 4.90
CA GLU A 114 24.36 18.29 6.34
C GLU A 114 23.17 19.20 6.66
N LYS A 115 23.02 20.30 5.92
CA LYS A 115 21.90 21.23 6.08
C LYS A 115 20.55 20.60 5.73
N LEU A 116 20.52 19.76 4.69
CA LEU A 116 19.31 19.07 4.26
C LEU A 116 18.95 17.85 5.13
N SER A 117 19.80 17.46 6.09
CA SER A 117 19.56 16.31 6.98
C SER A 117 18.32 16.45 7.87
N GLN A 118 17.79 17.65 8.05
CA GLN A 118 16.54 17.88 8.75
C GLN A 118 15.35 17.21 8.05
N TYR A 119 15.39 17.07 6.73
CA TYR A 119 14.31 16.43 5.96
C TYR A 119 14.06 14.97 6.36
N PRO A 120 15.06 14.07 6.40
CA PRO A 120 14.83 12.70 6.87
C PRO A 120 14.40 12.60 8.33
N GLU A 121 14.76 13.53 9.18
CA GLU A 121 14.26 13.56 10.57
C GLU A 121 12.75 13.81 10.62
N LEU A 122 12.26 14.76 9.82
CA LEU A 122 10.84 15.11 9.75
C LEU A 122 9.99 13.93 9.26
N TRP A 123 10.34 13.31 8.14
CA TRP A 123 9.54 12.22 7.64
C TRP A 123 9.64 10.94 8.49
N LYS A 124 10.80 10.63 9.08
CA LYS A 124 10.96 9.48 9.98
C LYS A 124 10.11 9.60 11.24
N ALA A 125 9.91 10.80 11.75
CA ALA A 125 9.04 11.04 12.89
C ALA A 125 7.55 10.82 12.60
N GLU A 126 7.14 11.11 11.37
CA GLU A 126 5.74 11.13 10.97
C GLU A 126 5.28 9.87 10.24
N PHE A 127 6.16 9.28 9.43
CA PHE A 127 5.78 8.17 8.56
C PHE A 127 5.69 6.86 9.35
N PRO A 128 4.88 5.90 8.87
CA PRO A 128 4.70 4.64 9.54
C PRO A 128 5.97 3.77 9.48
N PRO A 129 6.08 2.78 10.37
CA PRO A 129 7.24 1.88 10.39
C PRO A 129 7.19 0.89 9.22
N TYR A 130 7.79 1.26 8.10
CA TYR A 130 7.79 0.49 6.85
C TYR A 130 8.27 -0.95 7.00
N ASP A 131 9.33 -1.18 7.80
CA ASP A 131 9.89 -2.49 8.07
C ASP A 131 8.87 -3.44 8.73
N LYS A 132 8.06 -2.91 9.65
CA LYS A 132 7.01 -3.69 10.33
C LYS A 132 5.85 -4.00 9.38
N ILE A 133 5.49 -3.04 8.52
CA ILE A 133 4.44 -3.25 7.52
C ILE A 133 4.89 -4.28 6.50
N LEU A 134 6.13 -4.19 6.01
CA LEU A 134 6.68 -5.14 5.04
C LEU A 134 6.76 -6.57 5.61
N LYS A 135 7.23 -6.72 6.86
CA LYS A 135 7.22 -8.02 7.55
C LYS A 135 5.81 -8.60 7.70
N GLY A 136 4.83 -7.75 7.98
CA GLY A 136 3.43 -8.17 8.08
C GLY A 136 2.81 -8.51 6.72
N LYS A 137 3.17 -7.78 5.66
CA LYS A 137 2.81 -8.13 4.29
C LYS A 137 3.33 -9.51 3.93
N ASN A 138 4.62 -9.77 4.16
CA ASN A 138 5.23 -11.05 3.84
C ASN A 138 4.52 -12.19 4.59
N ALA A 139 4.21 -12.01 5.88
CA ALA A 139 3.45 -12.98 6.66
C ALA A 139 2.03 -13.22 6.11
N LEU A 140 1.39 -12.20 5.53
CA LEU A 140 0.09 -12.34 4.87
C LEU A 140 0.19 -13.14 3.57
N PHE A 141 1.21 -12.90 2.77
CA PHE A 141 1.42 -13.59 1.49
C PHE A 141 1.93 -15.03 1.64
N GLU A 142 2.35 -15.45 2.84
CA GLU A 142 2.64 -16.86 3.17
C GLU A 142 1.39 -17.71 3.43
N LEU A 143 0.21 -17.08 3.55
CA LEU A 143 -1.05 -17.78 3.78
C LEU A 143 -1.56 -18.41 2.49
N SER A 144 -2.13 -19.63 2.60
CA SER A 144 -2.86 -20.24 1.49
C SER A 144 -4.21 -19.52 1.24
N ASP A 145 -4.82 -19.77 0.09
CA ASP A 145 -6.14 -19.20 -0.25
C ASP A 145 -7.21 -19.64 0.75
N GLU A 146 -7.15 -20.87 1.26
CA GLU A 146 -8.05 -21.38 2.30
C GLU A 146 -7.83 -20.65 3.61
N GLU A 147 -6.57 -20.44 4.01
CA GLU A 147 -6.23 -19.70 5.23
C GLU A 147 -6.65 -18.23 5.13
N MET A 148 -6.46 -17.61 3.98
CA MET A 148 -6.95 -16.26 3.69
C MET A 148 -8.47 -16.18 3.77
N SER A 149 -9.18 -17.17 3.22
CA SER A 149 -10.65 -17.25 3.30
C SER A 149 -11.14 -17.40 4.74
N VAL A 150 -10.51 -18.25 5.55
CA VAL A 150 -10.83 -18.40 6.98
C VAL A 150 -10.57 -17.09 7.73
N MET A 151 -9.45 -16.43 7.44
CA MET A 151 -9.11 -15.14 8.04
C MET A 151 -10.17 -14.09 7.69
N ALA A 152 -10.54 -13.95 6.42
CA ALA A 152 -11.53 -12.99 5.96
C ALA A 152 -12.89 -13.19 6.65
N GLN A 153 -13.35 -14.44 6.81
CA GLN A 153 -14.61 -14.77 7.52
C GLN A 153 -14.60 -14.46 9.03
N CYS A 154 -13.42 -14.23 9.60
CA CYS A 154 -13.29 -13.86 11.00
C CYS A 154 -13.43 -12.36 11.24
N PHE A 155 -13.19 -11.55 10.22
CA PHE A 155 -13.35 -10.10 10.29
C PHE A 155 -14.81 -9.69 10.13
N PRO A 156 -15.24 -8.60 10.76
CA PRO A 156 -16.54 -7.98 10.49
C PRO A 156 -16.53 -7.28 9.13
N ASP A 157 -17.71 -7.04 8.57
CA ASP A 157 -17.86 -6.32 7.29
C ASP A 157 -17.32 -4.89 7.35
N GLU A 158 -17.42 -4.25 8.53
CA GLU A 158 -16.83 -2.94 8.79
C GLU A 158 -15.71 -3.02 9.83
N MET A 159 -14.51 -2.61 9.42
CA MET A 159 -13.34 -2.58 10.31
C MET A 159 -12.98 -1.17 10.81
N SER A 160 -13.70 -0.14 10.33
CA SER A 160 -13.34 1.26 10.56
C SER A 160 -13.23 1.64 12.03
N ASP A 161 -14.16 1.17 12.84
CA ASP A 161 -14.27 1.57 14.25
C ASP A 161 -14.11 0.40 15.24
N MET A 162 -13.33 -0.61 14.84
CA MET A 162 -13.13 -1.78 15.69
C MET A 162 -12.30 -1.43 16.93
N GLY A 163 -12.99 -1.30 18.06
CA GLY A 163 -12.37 -1.09 19.37
C GLY A 163 -11.54 -2.30 19.85
N PHE A 164 -10.94 -2.18 21.02
CA PHE A 164 -10.10 -3.25 21.58
C PHE A 164 -10.85 -4.58 21.73
N SER A 165 -12.10 -4.54 22.20
CA SER A 165 -12.96 -5.73 22.35
C SER A 165 -13.22 -6.43 21.03
N GLY A 166 -13.49 -5.69 19.97
CA GLY A 166 -13.68 -6.24 18.63
C GLY A 166 -12.41 -6.92 18.10
N LYS A 167 -11.25 -6.31 18.30
CA LYS A 167 -9.94 -6.90 17.92
C LYS A 167 -9.67 -8.19 18.70
N ALA A 168 -9.95 -8.20 20.00
CA ALA A 168 -9.82 -9.40 20.84
C ALA A 168 -10.76 -10.51 20.39
N PHE A 169 -12.01 -10.19 20.05
CA PHE A 169 -12.99 -11.15 19.53
C PHE A 169 -12.54 -11.77 18.19
N VAL A 170 -12.06 -10.97 17.25
CA VAL A 170 -11.49 -11.48 15.99
C VAL A 170 -10.30 -12.40 16.27
N GLY A 171 -9.42 -12.02 17.18
CA GLY A 171 -8.29 -12.86 17.60
C GLY A 171 -8.72 -14.22 18.15
N LEU A 172 -9.71 -14.24 19.06
CA LEU A 172 -10.27 -15.48 19.62
C LEU A 172 -10.96 -16.33 18.55
N LYS A 173 -11.73 -15.71 17.65
CA LYS A 173 -12.40 -16.41 16.54
C LYS A 173 -11.40 -17.06 15.59
N LEU A 174 -10.31 -16.38 15.29
CA LEU A 174 -9.19 -16.91 14.50
C LEU A 174 -8.51 -18.09 15.21
N LEU A 175 -8.21 -17.94 16.51
CA LEU A 175 -7.61 -18.98 17.30
C LEU A 175 -8.47 -20.25 17.33
N TYR A 176 -9.77 -20.11 17.47
CA TYR A 176 -10.72 -21.23 17.47
C TYR A 176 -10.83 -21.90 16.10
N ARG A 177 -10.90 -21.12 15.00
CA ARG A 177 -11.14 -21.65 13.66
C ARG A 177 -9.87 -22.20 13.00
N SER A 178 -8.72 -21.60 13.27
CA SER A 178 -7.46 -21.99 12.65
C SER A 178 -6.27 -21.67 13.56
N PRO A 179 -6.03 -22.49 14.59
CA PRO A 179 -4.92 -22.28 15.53
C PRO A 179 -3.55 -22.28 14.83
N GLY A 180 -3.41 -22.97 13.71
CA GLY A 180 -2.18 -22.99 12.90
C GLY A 180 -1.79 -21.62 12.33
N LEU A 181 -2.75 -20.71 12.15
CA LEU A 181 -2.46 -19.35 11.66
C LEU A 181 -1.58 -18.55 12.64
N TYR A 182 -1.66 -18.82 13.94
CA TYR A 182 -0.79 -18.17 14.92
C TYR A 182 0.67 -18.58 14.77
N ALA A 183 0.92 -19.84 14.37
CA ALA A 183 2.27 -20.31 14.08
C ALA A 183 2.87 -19.61 12.83
N LYS A 184 2.04 -19.12 11.93
CA LYS A 184 2.44 -18.41 10.70
C LYS A 184 2.53 -16.88 10.86
N ASN A 185 2.75 -16.40 12.07
CA ASN A 185 2.91 -14.96 12.32
C ASN A 185 1.71 -14.07 11.92
N ILE A 186 0.49 -14.61 11.94
CA ILE A 186 -0.73 -13.84 11.63
C ILE A 186 -0.85 -12.54 12.43
N ILE A 187 -0.32 -12.52 13.65
CA ILE A 187 -0.29 -11.31 14.49
C ILE A 187 0.50 -10.20 13.80
N ARG A 188 1.61 -10.52 13.12
CA ARG A 188 2.39 -9.52 12.37
C ARG A 188 1.61 -8.96 11.19
N ALA A 189 0.86 -9.81 10.48
CA ALA A 189 -0.04 -9.36 9.41
C ALA A 189 -1.11 -8.41 9.95
N MET A 190 -1.78 -8.77 11.05
CA MET A 190 -2.78 -7.92 11.70
C MET A 190 -2.22 -6.57 12.18
N LEU A 191 -1.02 -6.57 12.75
CA LEU A 191 -0.34 -5.34 13.16
C LEU A 191 0.03 -4.46 11.95
N ALA A 192 0.44 -5.06 10.84
CA ALA A 192 0.73 -4.31 9.60
C ALA A 192 -0.50 -3.58 9.07
N PHE A 193 -1.68 -4.18 9.12
CA PHE A 193 -2.95 -3.49 8.83
C PHE A 193 -3.16 -2.29 9.75
N GLY A 194 -2.92 -2.45 11.05
CA GLY A 194 -3.03 -1.37 12.03
C GLY A 194 -2.07 -0.22 11.75
N TYR A 195 -0.80 -0.51 11.47
CA TYR A 195 0.21 0.50 11.15
C TYR A 195 -0.10 1.21 9.82
N SER A 196 -0.51 0.47 8.79
CA SER A 196 -0.86 1.03 7.50
C SER A 196 -2.05 1.98 7.61
N ARG A 197 -3.05 1.62 8.42
CA ARG A 197 -4.29 2.40 8.56
C ARG A 197 -4.10 3.67 9.39
N ALA A 198 -3.36 3.59 10.49
CA ALA A 198 -3.25 4.69 11.46
C ALA A 198 -2.56 5.93 10.89
N LYS A 199 -1.75 5.79 9.83
CA LYS A 199 -0.90 6.87 9.31
C LYS A 199 -1.08 7.16 7.80
N TYR A 200 -1.79 6.32 7.05
CA TYR A 200 -1.97 6.49 5.61
C TYR A 200 -3.36 6.99 5.20
N TYR A 201 -4.36 6.94 6.10
CA TYR A 201 -5.75 7.36 5.83
C TYR A 201 -6.29 8.25 6.95
#